data_8cb886114ef2b97130e285cdfd25d70b
#
_entry.id   8cb886114ef2b97130e285cdfd25d70b
#
_cell.length_a   1.000
_cell.length_b   1.000
_cell.length_c   1.000
_cell.angle_alpha   90.00
_cell.angle_beta   90.00
_cell.angle_gamma   90.00
#
_symmetry.space_group_name_H-M   'P 1'
#
loop_
_entity.id
_entity.type
_entity.pdbx_description
1 polymer ?
#
loop_
_entity_poly.entity_id
_entity_poly.type
_entity_poly.pdbx_seq_one_letter_code
_entity_poly.pdbx_strand_id
1 'polypeptide(L)'
;RQVRDAIASLDRAPRQLLITVGQGMGVLGSGTSVRGSGTVGSGDVLAGVNRPPAPDASGQIVVRSGTARDDIRNVSSVRALEGYETYVSLGQSHPVTSTTVTGGVHYPPVVSQSTEFRDVQTGFYATPRVSGDRVTLEISPRQQRSTGNGRDAPVTTGSITTTVAGRLGEWLPLGGATDSSGGSDRGLVTWGTRADLTQYSAWVKVDEVR
;
A
#
# COMPACT_ATOMS: atom_id res chain seq x y z
N ARG A 1 27.78 -3.32 51.59
CA ARG A 1 28.47 -2.77 50.41
C ARG A 1 27.96 -3.44 49.13
N GLN A 2 27.98 -4.76 48.98
CA GLN A 2 27.53 -5.51 47.78
C GLN A 2 26.12 -5.18 47.29
N VAL A 3 25.16 -4.99 48.20
CA VAL A 3 23.78 -4.64 47.85
C VAL A 3 23.67 -3.22 47.28
N ARG A 4 24.44 -2.27 47.77
CA ARG A 4 24.49 -0.90 47.22
C ARG A 4 25.10 -0.87 45.81
N ASP A 5 26.17 -1.65 45.63
CA ASP A 5 26.85 -1.75 44.32
C ASP A 5 25.96 -2.45 43.30
N ALA A 6 25.16 -3.45 43.70
CA ALA A 6 24.16 -4.08 42.88
C ALA A 6 23.01 -3.14 42.51
N ILE A 7 22.51 -2.34 43.46
CA ILE A 7 21.46 -1.33 43.20
C ILE A 7 21.99 -0.26 42.23
N ALA A 8 23.20 0.26 42.45
CA ALA A 8 23.80 1.28 41.60
C ALA A 8 24.09 0.74 40.15
N SER A 9 24.30 -0.57 39.97
CA SER A 9 24.45 -1.18 38.66
C SER A 9 23.12 -1.37 37.93
N LEU A 10 22.00 -1.44 38.66
CA LEU A 10 20.64 -1.58 38.13
C LEU A 10 19.98 -0.23 37.90
N ASP A 11 20.34 0.80 38.67
CA ASP A 11 19.78 2.15 38.58
C ASP A 11 20.48 2.98 37.49
N ARG A 12 20.35 2.55 36.27
CA ARG A 12 20.80 3.32 35.10
C ARG A 12 19.65 4.09 34.52
N ALA A 13 19.84 5.37 34.24
CA ALA A 13 18.87 6.16 33.54
C ALA A 13 18.59 5.53 32.15
N PRO A 14 17.32 5.41 31.76
CA PRO A 14 16.98 4.84 30.46
C PRO A 14 17.61 5.68 29.34
N ARG A 15 18.19 5.01 28.35
CA ARG A 15 18.84 5.65 27.22
C ARG A 15 17.80 6.25 26.27
N GLN A 16 18.15 7.38 25.65
CA GLN A 16 17.36 7.91 24.53
C GLN A 16 17.83 7.28 23.23
N LEU A 17 16.91 6.77 22.47
CA LEU A 17 17.14 6.05 21.22
C LEU A 17 16.38 6.72 20.08
N LEU A 18 16.99 6.75 18.90
CA LEU A 18 16.32 7.12 17.64
C LEU A 18 16.06 5.85 16.86
N ILE A 19 14.80 5.51 16.69
CA ILE A 19 14.37 4.36 15.89
C ILE A 19 14.00 4.86 14.50
N THR A 20 14.66 4.37 13.47
CA THR A 20 14.40 4.71 12.07
C THR A 20 13.92 3.45 11.35
N VAL A 21 12.74 3.51 10.77
CA VAL A 21 12.12 2.41 10.01
C VAL A 21 12.00 2.80 8.55
N GLY A 22 12.61 2.00 7.70
CA GLY A 22 12.44 2.05 6.25
C GLY A 22 11.42 1.01 5.82
N GLN A 23 10.38 1.42 5.11
CA GLN A 23 9.36 0.55 4.55
C GLN A 23 9.32 0.74 3.05
N GLY A 24 9.30 -0.37 2.32
CA GLY A 24 9.18 -0.38 0.86
C GLY A 24 7.98 -1.20 0.44
N MET A 25 7.17 -0.64 -0.46
CA MET A 25 6.10 -1.36 -1.14
C MET A 25 6.27 -1.17 -2.63
N GLY A 26 6.53 -2.25 -3.34
CA GLY A 26 6.67 -2.28 -4.79
C GLY A 26 5.51 -3.03 -5.42
N VAL A 27 5.01 -2.53 -6.54
CA VAL A 27 4.04 -3.23 -7.39
C VAL A 27 4.67 -3.38 -8.77
N LEU A 28 4.84 -4.61 -9.20
CA LEU A 28 5.25 -4.95 -10.55
C LEU A 28 4.02 -5.48 -11.29
N GLY A 29 3.54 -4.72 -12.26
CA GLY A 29 2.44 -5.13 -13.12
C GLY A 29 2.96 -5.47 -14.50
N SER A 30 2.56 -6.61 -15.04
CA SER A 30 2.73 -6.93 -16.47
C SER A 30 1.39 -7.32 -17.06
N GLY A 31 1.11 -6.83 -18.25
CA GLY A 31 -0.15 -7.16 -18.91
C GLY A 31 -0.07 -7.01 -20.42
N THR A 32 -0.79 -7.88 -21.10
CA THR A 32 -1.05 -7.75 -22.52
C THR A 32 -2.54 -7.64 -22.73
N SER A 33 -2.98 -6.60 -23.41
CA SER A 33 -4.38 -6.44 -23.77
C SER A 33 -4.52 -6.29 -25.28
N VAL A 34 -5.48 -7.00 -25.84
CA VAL A 34 -5.90 -6.88 -27.23
C VAL A 34 -7.33 -6.40 -27.24
N ARG A 35 -7.58 -5.26 -27.85
CA ARG A 35 -8.91 -4.69 -28.00
C ARG A 35 -9.23 -4.51 -29.47
N GLY A 36 -10.30 -5.13 -29.90
CA GLY A 36 -10.88 -4.91 -31.22
C GLY A 36 -11.99 -3.86 -31.12
N SER A 37 -11.98 -2.89 -31.99
CA SER A 37 -13.09 -1.96 -32.19
C SER A 37 -13.43 -1.88 -33.66
N GLY A 38 -14.70 -1.87 -33.99
CA GLY A 38 -15.16 -1.80 -35.38
C GLY A 38 -16.65 -1.62 -35.46
N THR A 39 -17.12 -1.30 -36.66
CA THR A 39 -18.53 -1.28 -37.00
C THR A 39 -18.80 -2.40 -37.97
N VAL A 40 -19.81 -3.21 -37.68
CA VAL A 40 -20.32 -4.25 -38.60
C VAL A 40 -21.77 -3.91 -38.89
N GLY A 41 -22.10 -3.73 -40.13
CA GLY A 41 -23.47 -3.45 -40.53
C GLY A 41 -23.70 -3.84 -41.97
N SER A 42 -24.93 -4.20 -42.28
CA SER A 42 -25.41 -4.44 -43.62
C SER A 42 -26.72 -3.69 -43.78
N GLY A 43 -26.77 -2.76 -44.72
CA GLY A 43 -27.94 -1.92 -44.92
C GLY A 43 -28.11 -0.84 -43.81
N ASP A 44 -29.32 -0.68 -43.29
CA ASP A 44 -29.70 0.36 -42.35
C ASP A 44 -29.34 0.05 -40.87
N VAL A 45 -28.70 -1.10 -40.60
CA VAL A 45 -28.33 -1.52 -39.24
C VAL A 45 -26.83 -1.54 -39.08
N LEU A 46 -26.30 -0.63 -38.29
CA LEU A 46 -24.88 -0.54 -37.91
C LEU A 46 -24.75 -0.86 -36.41
N ALA A 47 -23.94 -1.87 -36.11
CA ALA A 47 -23.57 -2.19 -34.75
C ALA A 47 -22.10 -1.78 -34.50
N GLY A 48 -21.86 -0.85 -33.61
CA GLY A 48 -20.52 -0.39 -33.22
C GLY A 48 -20.10 -0.95 -31.87
N VAL A 49 -18.85 -1.36 -31.78
CA VAL A 49 -18.24 -1.84 -30.55
C VAL A 49 -17.11 -0.89 -30.17
N ASN A 50 -17.21 -0.30 -28.99
CA ASN A 50 -16.23 0.65 -28.41
C ASN A 50 -15.98 1.93 -29.22
N ARG A 51 -16.82 2.26 -30.20
CA ARG A 51 -16.73 3.48 -30.98
C ARG A 51 -18.08 3.89 -31.57
N PRO A 52 -18.37 5.19 -31.71
CA PRO A 52 -19.51 5.64 -32.51
C PRO A 52 -19.40 5.12 -33.94
N PRO A 53 -20.52 4.77 -34.60
CA PRO A 53 -20.52 4.31 -35.98
C PRO A 53 -19.85 5.35 -36.86
N ALA A 54 -18.85 4.92 -37.64
CA ALA A 54 -18.22 5.73 -38.65
C ALA A 54 -18.90 5.43 -40.02
N PRO A 55 -18.95 6.38 -40.94
CA PRO A 55 -19.59 6.19 -42.24
C PRO A 55 -18.91 5.07 -43.07
N ASP A 56 -17.67 4.70 -42.75
CA ASP A 56 -16.94 3.62 -43.40
C ASP A 56 -16.77 2.46 -42.43
N ALA A 57 -17.05 1.24 -42.84
CA ALA A 57 -16.83 0.03 -42.06
C ALA A 57 -15.34 -0.20 -41.80
N SER A 58 -14.81 0.40 -40.74
CA SER A 58 -13.41 0.26 -40.35
C SER A 58 -13.29 -0.51 -39.06
N GLY A 59 -12.51 -1.58 -39.07
CA GLY A 59 -12.11 -2.32 -37.90
C GLY A 59 -10.74 -1.86 -37.42
N GLN A 60 -10.58 -1.64 -36.13
CA GLN A 60 -9.29 -1.34 -35.50
C GLN A 60 -8.98 -2.37 -34.43
N ILE A 61 -7.81 -2.97 -34.50
CA ILE A 61 -7.27 -3.85 -33.48
C ILE A 61 -6.14 -3.09 -32.78
N VAL A 62 -6.29 -2.85 -31.49
CA VAL A 62 -5.25 -2.23 -30.66
C VAL A 62 -4.68 -3.28 -29.74
N VAL A 63 -3.39 -3.57 -29.93
CA VAL A 63 -2.61 -4.44 -29.03
C VAL A 63 -1.76 -3.55 -28.14
N ARG A 64 -1.90 -3.71 -26.84
CA ARG A 64 -1.06 -3.02 -25.85
C ARG A 64 -0.42 -4.07 -24.96
N SER A 65 0.89 -4.03 -24.87
CA SER A 65 1.63 -4.75 -23.84
C SER A 65 2.46 -3.74 -23.06
N GLY A 66 2.53 -3.92 -21.75
CA GLY A 66 3.28 -3.01 -20.91
C GLY A 66 3.65 -3.65 -19.58
N THR A 67 4.78 -3.21 -19.04
CA THR A 67 5.18 -3.47 -17.65
C THR A 67 5.10 -2.15 -16.91
N ALA A 68 4.39 -2.15 -15.79
CA ALA A 68 4.36 -1.03 -14.87
C ALA A 68 5.15 -1.40 -13.61
N ARG A 69 5.98 -0.47 -13.15
CA ARG A 69 6.69 -0.58 -11.88
C ARG A 69 6.37 0.64 -11.05
N ASP A 70 5.94 0.40 -9.85
CA ASP A 70 5.66 1.45 -8.89
C ASP A 70 6.30 1.07 -7.55
N ASP A 71 7.33 1.82 -7.16
CA ASP A 71 8.08 1.62 -5.92
C ASP A 71 7.81 2.79 -4.98
N ILE A 72 7.22 2.50 -3.83
CA ILE A 72 7.07 3.47 -2.75
C ILE A 72 8.03 3.10 -1.63
N ARG A 73 8.83 4.07 -1.23
CA ARG A 73 9.73 3.98 -0.08
C ARG A 73 9.33 5.03 0.93
N ASN A 74 9.10 4.60 2.16
CA ASN A 74 8.79 5.48 3.27
C ASN A 74 9.80 5.27 4.38
N VAL A 75 10.32 6.38 4.92
CA VAL A 75 11.23 6.37 6.07
C VAL A 75 10.59 7.18 7.17
N SER A 76 10.39 6.57 8.32
CA SER A 76 9.84 7.22 9.51
C SER A 76 10.82 7.06 10.66
N SER A 77 10.96 8.08 11.48
CA SER A 77 11.82 8.02 12.66
C SER A 77 11.12 8.60 13.88
N VAL A 78 11.41 8.02 15.05
CA VAL A 78 10.87 8.46 16.33
C VAL A 78 11.93 8.32 17.42
N ARG A 79 11.91 9.24 18.38
CA ARG A 79 12.69 9.12 19.60
C ARG A 79 11.93 8.31 20.62
N ALA A 80 12.60 7.34 21.21
CA ALA A 80 12.07 6.44 22.23
C ALA A 80 12.98 6.38 23.44
N LEU A 81 12.41 6.14 24.60
CA LEU A 81 13.15 5.74 25.78
C LEU A 81 13.30 4.21 25.80
N GLU A 82 14.45 3.75 26.27
CA GLU A 82 14.69 2.33 26.47
C GLU A 82 13.63 1.71 27.39
N GLY A 83 13.05 0.58 26.95
CA GLY A 83 12.01 -0.16 27.67
C GLY A 83 10.59 0.39 27.54
N TYR A 84 10.39 1.51 26.87
CA TYR A 84 9.06 2.11 26.69
C TYR A 84 8.57 1.92 25.24
N GLU A 85 7.29 1.61 25.13
CA GLU A 85 6.61 1.56 23.84
C GLU A 85 6.50 2.95 23.24
N THR A 86 6.79 3.05 21.95
CA THR A 86 6.65 4.27 21.17
C THR A 86 5.84 4.01 19.91
N TYR A 87 5.14 5.04 19.45
CA TYR A 87 4.31 4.97 18.24
C TYR A 87 4.49 6.21 17.39
N VAL A 88 4.58 5.99 16.07
CA VAL A 88 4.51 7.06 15.08
C VAL A 88 3.59 6.64 13.94
N SER A 89 2.75 7.56 13.51
CA SER A 89 1.86 7.35 12.36
C SER A 89 1.76 8.63 11.54
N LEU A 90 1.74 8.45 10.23
CA LEU A 90 1.41 9.46 9.25
C LEU A 90 0.24 8.95 8.43
N GLY A 91 -0.82 9.74 8.31
CA GLY A 91 -2.03 9.33 7.61
C GLY A 91 -2.56 10.42 6.67
N GLN A 92 -3.33 9.98 5.68
CA GLN A 92 -4.12 10.83 4.81
C GLN A 92 -5.54 10.30 4.77
N SER A 93 -6.51 11.23 4.87
CA SER A 93 -7.92 10.91 4.76
C SER A 93 -8.42 11.33 3.38
N HIS A 94 -8.94 10.37 2.63
CA HIS A 94 -9.46 10.60 1.29
C HIS A 94 -10.98 10.61 1.31
N PRO A 95 -11.67 11.69 0.88
CA PRO A 95 -13.12 11.69 0.73
C PRO A 95 -13.53 10.82 -0.46
N VAL A 96 -14.40 9.86 -0.22
CA VAL A 96 -15.01 9.00 -1.23
C VAL A 96 -16.48 9.36 -1.36
N THR A 97 -16.85 10.00 -2.46
CA THR A 97 -18.23 10.41 -2.69
C THR A 97 -19.00 9.34 -3.46
N SER A 98 -20.13 8.95 -2.90
CA SER A 98 -21.09 8.01 -3.48
C SER A 98 -22.34 8.76 -3.91
N THR A 99 -22.73 8.61 -5.17
CA THR A 99 -23.99 9.15 -5.69
C THR A 99 -24.93 8.01 -6.00
N THR A 100 -26.08 7.99 -5.37
CA THR A 100 -27.15 7.03 -5.63
C THR A 100 -28.32 7.76 -6.27
N VAL A 101 -28.78 7.27 -7.41
CA VAL A 101 -29.97 7.77 -8.09
C VAL A 101 -31.06 6.76 -7.89
N THR A 102 -32.13 7.15 -7.21
CA THR A 102 -33.33 6.32 -6.99
C THR A 102 -34.47 6.97 -7.73
N GLY A 103 -35.13 6.22 -8.57
CA GLY A 103 -36.31 6.67 -9.33
C GLY A 103 -36.62 5.67 -10.45
N GLY A 104 -37.82 5.69 -10.93
CA GLY A 104 -38.29 4.82 -12.00
C GLY A 104 -39.11 5.60 -13.03
N VAL A 105 -39.67 4.91 -14.02
CA VAL A 105 -40.41 5.49 -15.15
C VAL A 105 -41.59 6.36 -14.71
N HIS A 106 -42.08 6.17 -13.48
CA HIS A 106 -43.30 6.86 -12.95
C HIS A 106 -42.97 7.84 -11.80
N TYR A 107 -41.71 7.94 -11.35
CA TYR A 107 -41.31 8.83 -10.27
C TYR A 107 -40.10 9.65 -10.67
N PRO A 108 -40.03 10.94 -10.33
CA PRO A 108 -38.85 11.75 -10.64
C PRO A 108 -37.61 11.17 -9.96
N PRO A 109 -36.46 11.23 -10.63
CA PRO A 109 -35.22 10.72 -10.05
C PRO A 109 -34.82 11.56 -8.83
N VAL A 110 -34.57 10.87 -7.72
CA VAL A 110 -33.96 11.45 -6.51
C VAL A 110 -32.48 11.11 -6.49
N VAL A 111 -31.65 12.14 -6.47
CA VAL A 111 -30.19 11.99 -6.39
C VAL A 111 -29.80 12.17 -4.92
N SER A 112 -29.22 11.13 -4.34
CA SER A 112 -28.65 11.17 -3.00
C SER A 112 -27.13 11.05 -3.09
N GLN A 113 -26.43 11.97 -2.43
CA GLN A 113 -24.96 12.00 -2.37
C GLN A 113 -24.51 11.76 -0.94
N SER A 114 -23.61 10.80 -0.76
CA SER A 114 -22.98 10.49 0.53
C SER A 114 -21.47 10.56 0.37
N THR A 115 -20.78 11.19 1.32
CA THR A 115 -19.31 11.24 1.38
C THR A 115 -18.84 10.44 2.58
N GLU A 116 -18.00 9.47 2.32
CA GLU A 116 -17.29 8.66 3.33
C GLU A 116 -15.81 8.99 3.29
N PHE A 117 -15.17 9.08 4.45
CA PHE A 117 -13.74 9.29 4.53
C PHE A 117 -13.02 7.96 4.72
N ARG A 118 -12.00 7.73 3.89
CA ARG A 118 -11.15 6.53 3.96
C ARG A 118 -9.75 6.95 4.39
N ASP A 119 -9.32 6.45 5.53
CA ASP A 119 -8.01 6.72 6.08
C ASP A 119 -6.97 5.73 5.57
N VAL A 120 -5.83 6.26 5.13
CA VAL A 120 -4.66 5.51 4.72
C VAL A 120 -3.52 5.92 5.62
N GLN A 121 -2.98 4.96 6.39
CA GLN A 121 -1.98 5.23 7.42
C GLN A 121 -0.71 4.42 7.21
N THR A 122 0.42 5.03 7.52
CA THR A 122 1.73 4.40 7.55
C THR A 122 2.40 4.74 8.87
N GLY A 123 2.94 3.74 9.56
CA GLY A 123 3.56 3.97 10.85
C GLY A 123 4.11 2.69 11.47
N PHE A 124 4.50 2.78 12.73
CA PHE A 124 4.96 1.63 13.47
C PHE A 124 4.82 1.82 14.98
N TYR A 125 4.68 0.71 15.69
CA TYR A 125 4.91 0.57 17.13
C TYR A 125 6.28 -0.04 17.36
N ALA A 126 6.99 0.40 18.39
CA ALA A 126 8.30 -0.16 18.73
C ALA A 126 8.59 -0.07 20.22
N THR A 127 9.19 -1.14 20.77
CA THR A 127 9.67 -1.19 22.15
C THR A 127 11.14 -1.62 22.14
N PRO A 128 12.08 -0.68 22.34
CA PRO A 128 13.50 -0.99 22.34
C PRO A 128 14.00 -1.41 23.72
N ARG A 129 14.88 -2.40 23.77
CA ARG A 129 15.63 -2.81 24.97
C ARG A 129 17.10 -2.89 24.61
N VAL A 130 17.98 -2.27 25.39
CA VAL A 130 19.41 -2.20 25.10
C VAL A 130 20.22 -2.91 26.16
N SER A 131 21.20 -3.69 25.73
CA SER A 131 22.18 -4.34 26.61
C SER A 131 23.57 -4.15 26.03
N GLY A 132 24.35 -3.26 26.62
CA GLY A 132 25.64 -2.87 26.07
C GLY A 132 25.53 -2.11 24.76
N ASP A 133 26.05 -2.68 23.69
CA ASP A 133 25.97 -2.22 22.29
C ASP A 133 24.87 -2.91 21.47
N ARG A 134 24.14 -3.87 22.09
CA ARG A 134 23.08 -4.64 21.47
C ARG A 134 21.71 -4.08 21.79
N VAL A 135 20.87 -4.02 20.79
CA VAL A 135 19.45 -3.69 20.90
C VAL A 135 18.59 -4.91 20.56
N THR A 136 17.58 -5.15 21.40
CA THR A 136 16.46 -6.03 21.09
C THR A 136 15.25 -5.15 20.90
N LEU A 137 14.62 -5.25 19.74
CA LEU A 137 13.50 -4.39 19.35
C LEU A 137 12.29 -5.27 19.01
N GLU A 138 11.22 -5.11 19.76
CA GLU A 138 9.89 -5.56 19.37
C GLU A 138 9.26 -4.47 18.51
N ILE A 139 8.85 -4.79 17.28
CA ILE A 139 8.39 -3.79 16.32
C ILE A 139 7.27 -4.31 15.43
N SER A 140 6.32 -3.41 15.15
CA SER A 140 5.17 -3.68 14.28
C SER A 140 4.98 -2.53 13.28
N PRO A 141 5.74 -2.49 12.18
CA PRO A 141 5.52 -1.55 11.09
C PRO A 141 4.27 -1.92 10.28
N ARG A 142 3.55 -0.89 9.86
CA ARG A 142 2.38 -0.98 8.99
C ARG A 142 2.43 0.09 7.92
N GLN A 143 2.16 -0.31 6.69
CA GLN A 143 2.04 0.59 5.56
C GLN A 143 0.73 0.33 4.82
N GLN A 144 0.01 1.40 4.52
CA GLN A 144 -1.19 1.36 3.69
C GLN A 144 -0.98 2.23 2.46
N ARG A 145 -1.58 1.82 1.36
CA ARG A 145 -1.57 2.55 0.10
C ARG A 145 -2.92 2.44 -0.57
N SER A 146 -3.47 3.57 -0.99
CA SER A 146 -4.61 3.62 -1.90
C SER A 146 -4.13 3.78 -3.34
N THR A 147 -4.63 2.94 -4.24
CA THR A 147 -4.31 3.01 -5.67
C THR A 147 -5.53 3.52 -6.42
N GLY A 148 -5.56 4.84 -6.68
CA GLY A 148 -6.65 5.51 -7.41
C GLY A 148 -7.46 6.48 -6.55
N ASN A 149 -8.27 7.30 -7.24
CA ASN A 149 -9.10 8.35 -6.63
C ASN A 149 -10.60 8.01 -6.65
N GLY A 150 -10.96 6.77 -7.00
CA GLY A 150 -12.34 6.33 -7.13
C GLY A 150 -12.91 5.67 -5.89
N ARG A 151 -14.23 5.50 -5.88
CA ARG A 151 -14.99 4.82 -4.84
C ARG A 151 -14.48 3.40 -4.57
N ASP A 152 -14.05 2.71 -5.61
CA ASP A 152 -13.58 1.33 -5.57
C ASP A 152 -12.06 1.22 -5.57
N ALA A 153 -11.35 2.33 -5.22
CA ALA A 153 -9.90 2.33 -5.14
C ALA A 153 -9.43 1.33 -4.07
N PRO A 154 -8.70 0.28 -4.45
CA PRO A 154 -8.23 -0.71 -3.49
C PRO A 154 -7.21 -0.09 -2.53
N VAL A 155 -7.26 -0.51 -1.27
CA VAL A 155 -6.23 -0.21 -0.28
C VAL A 155 -5.38 -1.45 -0.07
N THR A 156 -4.11 -1.35 -0.45
CA THR A 156 -3.12 -2.38 -0.18
C THR A 156 -2.50 -2.11 1.20
N THR A 157 -2.43 -3.14 2.03
CA THR A 157 -1.85 -3.05 3.38
C THR A 157 -0.70 -4.04 3.49
N GLY A 158 0.46 -3.55 3.91
CA GLY A 158 1.60 -4.35 4.33
C GLY A 158 1.83 -4.17 5.83
N SER A 159 2.03 -5.25 6.56
CA SER A 159 2.36 -5.22 7.98
C SER A 159 3.24 -6.41 8.37
N ILE A 160 4.12 -6.17 9.34
CA ILE A 160 4.98 -7.19 9.94
C ILE A 160 4.89 -6.98 11.45
N THR A 161 4.94 -8.04 12.23
CA THR A 161 5.15 -7.98 13.68
C THR A 161 6.26 -8.95 14.02
N THR A 162 7.34 -8.44 14.59
CA THR A 162 8.53 -9.24 14.84
C THR A 162 9.36 -8.69 15.99
N THR A 163 10.21 -9.55 16.56
CA THR A 163 11.26 -9.15 17.49
C THR A 163 12.60 -9.43 16.84
N VAL A 164 13.43 -8.40 16.71
CA VAL A 164 14.77 -8.50 16.13
C VAL A 164 15.82 -8.04 17.13
N ALA A 165 17.03 -8.59 16.99
CA ALA A 165 18.17 -8.19 17.80
C ALA A 165 19.37 -7.92 16.90
N GLY A 166 20.12 -6.87 17.19
CA GLY A 166 21.30 -6.47 16.44
C GLY A 166 22.17 -5.49 17.23
N ARG A 167 23.05 -4.79 16.53
CA ARG A 167 23.89 -3.73 17.12
C ARG A 167 23.26 -2.37 16.92
N LEU A 168 23.52 -1.46 17.84
CA LEU A 168 23.18 -0.05 17.65
C LEU A 168 23.89 0.50 16.40
N GLY A 169 23.17 1.32 15.61
CA GLY A 169 23.68 1.92 14.38
C GLY A 169 23.66 1.02 13.14
N GLU A 170 23.25 -0.24 13.25
CA GLU A 170 23.16 -1.19 12.14
C GLU A 170 21.74 -1.29 11.59
N TRP A 171 21.61 -1.43 10.26
CA TRP A 171 20.34 -1.70 9.62
C TRP A 171 19.99 -3.19 9.73
N LEU A 172 18.84 -3.48 10.33
CA LEU A 172 18.34 -4.83 10.55
C LEU A 172 17.12 -5.08 9.64
N PRO A 173 17.11 -6.16 8.85
CA PRO A 173 15.92 -6.52 8.09
C PRO A 173 14.85 -7.05 9.04
N LEU A 174 13.62 -6.56 8.90
CA LEU A 174 12.46 -7.02 9.66
C LEU A 174 11.76 -8.17 8.96
N GLY A 175 11.86 -8.23 7.63
CA GLY A 175 11.21 -9.21 6.80
C GLY A 175 10.53 -8.58 5.60
N GLY A 176 9.77 -9.39 4.90
CA GLY A 176 8.99 -8.98 3.74
C GLY A 176 7.91 -9.99 3.41
N ALA A 177 6.94 -9.55 2.64
CA ALA A 177 5.88 -10.38 2.09
C ALA A 177 5.74 -10.09 0.60
N THR A 178 5.41 -11.12 -0.15
CA THR A 178 5.14 -11.01 -1.58
C THR A 178 3.78 -11.62 -1.86
N ASP A 179 2.94 -10.87 -2.54
CA ASP A 179 1.63 -11.33 -3.01
C ASP A 179 1.58 -11.23 -4.53
N SER A 180 1.03 -12.26 -5.17
CA SER A 180 0.86 -12.31 -6.60
C SER A 180 -0.60 -12.49 -6.95
N SER A 181 -1.12 -11.59 -7.77
CA SER A 181 -2.46 -11.70 -8.30
C SER A 181 -2.42 -11.70 -9.83
N GLY A 182 -3.27 -12.53 -10.43
CA GLY A 182 -3.40 -12.62 -11.87
C GLY A 182 -4.86 -12.63 -12.28
N GLY A 183 -5.17 -11.95 -13.37
CA GLY A 183 -6.51 -11.91 -13.95
C GLY A 183 -6.48 -12.08 -15.46
N SER A 184 -7.51 -12.68 -16.03
CA SER A 184 -7.73 -12.72 -17.45
C SER A 184 -9.14 -12.22 -17.78
N ASP A 185 -9.22 -11.20 -18.63
CA ASP A 185 -10.48 -10.71 -19.15
C ASP A 185 -10.73 -11.27 -20.53
N ARG A 186 -11.91 -11.87 -20.73
CA ARG A 186 -12.37 -12.38 -21.99
C ARG A 186 -13.72 -11.77 -22.32
N GLY A 187 -13.71 -10.84 -23.25
CA GLY A 187 -14.92 -10.28 -23.85
C GLY A 187 -14.99 -10.63 -25.34
N LEU A 188 -16.14 -10.39 -25.96
CA LEU A 188 -16.34 -10.62 -27.40
C LEU A 188 -15.30 -9.92 -28.29
N VAL A 189 -14.72 -8.81 -27.81
CA VAL A 189 -13.73 -7.98 -28.55
C VAL A 189 -12.57 -7.51 -27.69
N THR A 190 -12.43 -8.05 -26.49
CA THR A 190 -11.34 -7.68 -25.57
C THR A 190 -10.71 -8.95 -25.00
N TRP A 191 -9.42 -9.06 -25.16
CA TRP A 191 -8.60 -10.09 -24.54
C TRP A 191 -7.51 -9.42 -23.74
N GLY A 192 -7.33 -9.83 -22.49
CA GLY A 192 -6.28 -9.31 -21.64
C GLY A 192 -5.81 -10.32 -20.63
N THR A 193 -4.52 -10.31 -20.36
CA THR A 193 -3.90 -10.98 -19.22
C THR A 193 -3.20 -9.92 -18.38
N ARG A 194 -3.39 -9.98 -17.06
CA ARG A 194 -2.71 -9.13 -16.09
C ARG A 194 -2.07 -10.03 -15.05
N ALA A 195 -0.84 -9.73 -14.72
CA ALA A 195 -0.15 -10.31 -13.58
C ALA A 195 0.43 -9.15 -12.76
N ASP A 196 0.04 -9.05 -11.51
CA ASP A 196 0.50 -8.04 -10.58
C ASP A 196 1.23 -8.74 -9.42
N LEU A 197 2.43 -8.28 -9.13
CA LEU A 197 3.25 -8.73 -8.01
C LEU A 197 3.39 -7.58 -7.03
N THR A 198 2.86 -7.74 -5.84
CA THR A 198 3.02 -6.79 -4.75
C THR A 198 4.08 -7.31 -3.79
N GLN A 199 5.08 -6.51 -3.53
CA GLN A 199 6.17 -6.84 -2.59
C GLN A 199 6.22 -5.79 -1.49
N TYR A 200 6.23 -6.23 -0.24
CA TYR A 200 6.43 -5.41 0.94
C TYR A 200 7.72 -5.83 1.64
N SER A 201 8.51 -4.86 2.08
CA SER A 201 9.75 -5.10 2.81
C SER A 201 9.98 -4.00 3.84
N ALA A 202 10.58 -4.34 4.97
CA ALA A 202 10.87 -3.38 6.03
C ALA A 202 12.22 -3.63 6.67
N TRP A 203 12.88 -2.54 7.07
CA TRP A 203 14.16 -2.50 7.78
C TRP A 203 14.08 -1.53 8.94
N VAL A 204 14.89 -1.76 9.96
CA VAL A 204 14.99 -0.85 11.10
C VAL A 204 16.46 -0.56 11.45
N LYS A 205 16.71 0.65 11.92
CA LYS A 205 17.96 1.05 12.55
C LYS A 205 17.66 1.73 13.88
N VAL A 206 18.45 1.43 14.91
CA VAL A 206 18.34 2.06 16.22
C VAL A 206 19.67 2.72 16.55
N ASP A 207 19.66 4.02 16.71
CA ASP A 207 20.81 4.83 17.09
C ASP A 207 20.63 5.36 18.52
N GLU A 208 21.71 5.44 19.30
CA GLU A 208 21.70 6.09 20.61
C GLU A 208 21.83 7.61 20.41
N VAL A 209 20.93 8.36 21.05
CA VAL A 209 20.95 9.84 21.03
C VAL A 209 21.61 10.31 22.30
N ARG A 210 22.72 11.01 22.17
CA ARG A 210 23.45 11.66 23.27
C ARG A 210 22.97 13.07 23.50
#